data_0e4e39ef8b08ec1444680a56950f2b51
#
_entry.id   0e4e39ef8b08ec1444680a56950f2b51
#
_cell.length_a   1.000
_cell.length_b   1.000
_cell.length_c   1.000
_cell.angle_alpha   90.00
_cell.angle_beta   90.00
_cell.angle_gamma   90.00
#
_symmetry.space_group_name_H-M   'P 1'
#
loop_
_entity.id
_entity.type
_entity.pdbx_description
1 polymer ?
#
loop_
_entity_poly.entity_id
_entity_poly.type
_entity_poly.pdbx_seq_one_letter_code
_entity_poly.pdbx_strand_id
1 'polypeptide(L)'
;MNRKIFAALLAAVMMLASCAALAENLTASDMTMSTPAMSLASITVQGTAQVMADPDQVTVTANTSVTAGTVGSAQEEMNRIVDLATTKLLELGVQDDDIVTSDYSYYPRYNYETNTLTGYEANHTLSITCRDVEMLDSVIGALSDSGFSQIYSVSYDVSTRSELYQQALELAIQHAEQKALRMAATAGVTLTGLRSVTENGGYNEGYAVNGTADMGVMKTEASATGIRSGSVSVSASVTVVYDAQK
;
A
#
# COMPACT_ATOMS: atom_id res chain seq x y z
N MET A 1 -73.99 38.29 -51.70
CA MET A 1 -73.56 37.21 -50.83
C MET A 1 -73.02 37.83 -49.55
N ASN A 2 -73.58 37.50 -48.49
CA ASN A 2 -73.87 38.32 -47.28
C ASN A 2 -72.66 38.74 -46.43
N ARG A 3 -72.45 40.05 -46.30
CA ARG A 3 -71.48 40.71 -45.40
C ARG A 3 -71.63 40.26 -43.91
N LYS A 4 -72.81 39.72 -43.55
CA LYS A 4 -73.10 39.22 -42.21
C LYS A 4 -72.52 37.82 -41.89
N ILE A 5 -72.26 37.03 -42.93
CA ILE A 5 -71.62 35.72 -42.80
C ILE A 5 -70.11 35.84 -42.61
N PHE A 6 -69.51 36.87 -43.20
CA PHE A 6 -68.09 37.17 -43.09
C PHE A 6 -67.72 37.70 -41.69
N ALA A 7 -68.63 38.50 -41.11
CA ALA A 7 -68.42 39.01 -39.76
C ALA A 7 -68.54 37.90 -38.63
N ALA A 8 -69.42 36.91 -38.85
CA ALA A 8 -69.56 35.77 -37.94
C ALA A 8 -68.40 34.80 -38.04
N LEU A 9 -67.79 34.62 -39.17
CA LEU A 9 -66.60 33.77 -39.36
C LEU A 9 -65.33 34.40 -38.77
N LEU A 10 -65.22 35.74 -38.86
CA LEU A 10 -64.08 36.48 -38.29
C LEU A 10 -64.13 36.51 -36.73
N ALA A 11 -65.33 36.55 -36.13
CA ALA A 11 -65.50 36.49 -34.69
C ALA A 11 -65.23 35.08 -34.11
N ALA A 12 -65.54 34.03 -34.86
CA ALA A 12 -65.26 32.64 -34.46
C ALA A 12 -63.76 32.32 -34.52
N VAL A 13 -63.03 32.88 -35.45
CA VAL A 13 -61.54 32.71 -35.56
C VAL A 13 -60.83 33.49 -34.48
N MET A 14 -61.33 34.67 -34.05
CA MET A 14 -60.75 35.41 -32.93
C MET A 14 -61.00 34.77 -31.54
N MET A 15 -62.10 34.06 -31.35
CA MET A 15 -62.36 33.30 -30.10
C MET A 15 -61.54 32.04 -29.99
N LEU A 16 -61.13 31.39 -31.07
CA LEU A 16 -60.25 30.25 -31.07
C LEU A 16 -58.79 30.66 -30.83
N ALA A 17 -58.38 31.88 -31.23
CA ALA A 17 -57.04 32.35 -30.95
C ALA A 17 -56.83 32.77 -29.50
N SER A 18 -57.87 33.17 -28.77
CA SER A 18 -57.74 33.55 -27.33
C SER A 18 -57.71 32.33 -26.39
N CYS A 19 -58.17 31.14 -26.81
CA CYS A 19 -58.04 29.94 -25.99
C CYS A 19 -56.64 29.28 -26.13
N ALA A 20 -55.92 29.52 -27.25
CA ALA A 20 -54.57 29.01 -27.42
C ALA A 20 -53.51 29.80 -26.62
N ALA A 21 -53.77 31.09 -26.32
CA ALA A 21 -52.89 31.92 -25.54
C ALA A 21 -52.94 31.67 -24.03
N LEU A 22 -53.91 30.93 -23.52
CA LEU A 22 -54.02 30.52 -22.10
C LEU A 22 -53.43 29.14 -21.80
N ALA A 23 -53.09 28.38 -22.85
CA ALA A 23 -52.51 27.05 -22.71
C ALA A 23 -50.93 27.10 -22.70
N GLU A 24 -50.32 28.19 -23.10
CA GLU A 24 -48.84 28.29 -23.15
C GLU A 24 -48.18 28.76 -21.84
N ASN A 25 -48.94 29.01 -20.77
CA ASN A 25 -48.40 29.43 -19.49
C ASN A 25 -48.47 28.37 -18.37
N LEU A 26 -48.77 27.13 -18.74
CA LEU A 26 -48.51 25.97 -17.89
C LEU A 26 -47.20 25.34 -18.34
N THR A 27 -46.11 26.10 -18.15
CA THR A 27 -44.78 25.49 -18.18
C THR A 27 -44.71 24.48 -17.07
N ALA A 28 -44.35 23.25 -17.47
CA ALA A 28 -44.11 22.10 -16.56
C ALA A 28 -42.91 22.34 -15.57
N SER A 29 -42.72 23.59 -15.18
CA SER A 29 -41.62 24.00 -14.32
C SER A 29 -41.96 24.04 -12.82
N ASP A 30 -43.22 23.82 -12.43
CA ASP A 30 -43.61 23.93 -11.03
C ASP A 30 -44.06 22.61 -10.37
N MET A 31 -43.76 21.49 -11.01
CA MET A 31 -43.90 20.17 -10.36
C MET A 31 -42.56 19.49 -10.11
N THR A 32 -41.50 20.20 -9.78
CA THR A 32 -40.49 19.61 -8.94
C THR A 32 -41.10 19.54 -7.55
N MET A 33 -41.82 18.45 -7.26
CA MET A 33 -41.90 17.96 -5.88
C MET A 33 -40.47 17.76 -5.45
N SER A 34 -39.88 18.77 -4.82
CA SER A 34 -38.78 18.60 -3.89
C SER A 34 -39.36 17.71 -2.79
N THR A 35 -39.28 16.40 -2.98
CA THR A 35 -39.23 15.50 -1.85
C THR A 35 -38.09 16.04 -1.01
N PRO A 36 -38.33 16.51 0.23
CA PRO A 36 -37.23 16.87 1.09
C PRO A 36 -36.37 15.62 1.14
N ALA A 37 -35.17 15.70 0.55
CA ALA A 37 -34.18 14.67 0.77
C ALA A 37 -34.03 14.66 2.28
N MET A 38 -34.57 13.61 2.94
CA MET A 38 -34.32 13.41 4.35
C MET A 38 -32.80 13.35 4.42
N SER A 39 -32.22 14.45 4.89
CA SER A 39 -30.79 14.52 5.18
C SER A 39 -30.59 13.55 6.33
N LEU A 40 -30.34 12.29 5.99
CA LEU A 40 -29.92 11.30 6.96
C LEU A 40 -28.60 11.82 7.53
N ALA A 41 -28.62 12.12 8.82
CA ALA A 41 -27.38 12.41 9.51
C ALA A 41 -26.44 11.20 9.32
N SER A 42 -25.16 11.44 9.18
CA SER A 42 -24.19 10.35 9.07
C SER A 42 -23.07 10.55 10.09
N ILE A 43 -22.56 9.46 10.61
CA ILE A 43 -21.38 9.41 11.46
C ILE A 43 -20.27 8.73 10.67
N THR A 44 -19.20 9.48 10.42
CA THR A 44 -17.99 8.97 9.78
C THR A 44 -16.91 8.79 10.83
N VAL A 45 -16.34 7.60 10.90
CA VAL A 45 -15.28 7.27 11.86
C VAL A 45 -14.13 6.57 11.15
N GLN A 46 -12.93 6.77 11.67
CA GLN A 46 -11.77 5.98 11.30
C GLN A 46 -11.47 4.97 12.41
N GLY A 47 -11.36 3.70 12.01
CA GLY A 47 -10.85 2.62 12.84
C GLY A 47 -9.42 2.30 12.45
N THR A 48 -8.58 2.03 13.44
CA THR A 48 -7.20 1.57 13.24
C THR A 48 -6.92 0.46 14.22
N ALA A 49 -6.17 -0.54 13.78
CA ALA A 49 -5.68 -1.60 14.63
C ALA A 49 -4.29 -2.05 14.18
N GLN A 50 -3.58 -2.69 15.08
CA GLN A 50 -2.25 -3.21 14.90
C GLN A 50 -2.16 -4.59 15.55
N VAL A 51 -1.58 -5.55 14.83
CA VAL A 51 -1.25 -6.86 15.33
C VAL A 51 0.26 -7.00 15.36
N MET A 52 0.81 -7.51 16.44
CA MET A 52 2.25 -7.74 16.59
C MET A 52 2.52 -9.23 16.57
N ALA A 53 3.61 -9.63 15.92
CA ALA A 53 4.08 -11.01 15.88
C ALA A 53 5.60 -11.05 15.96
N ASP A 54 6.13 -12.17 16.46
CA ASP A 54 7.56 -12.44 16.42
C ASP A 54 7.95 -12.77 14.96
N PRO A 55 9.08 -12.25 14.44
CA PRO A 55 9.52 -12.54 13.10
C PRO A 55 9.94 -14.02 12.97
N ASP A 56 9.58 -14.62 11.85
CA ASP A 56 9.95 -15.98 11.47
C ASP A 56 10.80 -16.03 10.20
N GLN A 57 11.05 -14.87 9.58
CA GLN A 57 11.91 -14.74 8.43
C GLN A 57 12.73 -13.45 8.48
N VAL A 58 13.88 -13.47 7.79
CA VAL A 58 14.77 -12.30 7.67
C VAL A 58 15.27 -12.17 6.24
N THR A 59 15.23 -10.95 5.71
CA THR A 59 15.80 -10.62 4.39
C THR A 59 17.09 -9.83 4.57
N VAL A 60 18.16 -10.33 3.98
CA VAL A 60 19.48 -9.68 3.94
C VAL A 60 19.70 -9.11 2.55
N THR A 61 19.99 -7.82 2.46
CA THR A 61 20.41 -7.18 1.21
C THR A 61 21.90 -6.90 1.27
N ALA A 62 22.66 -7.55 0.39
CA ALA A 62 24.09 -7.47 0.33
C ALA A 62 24.59 -7.04 -1.04
N ASN A 63 25.65 -6.26 -1.07
CA ASN A 63 26.28 -5.79 -2.31
C ASN A 63 27.76 -6.21 -2.38
N THR A 64 28.20 -6.45 -3.61
CA THR A 64 29.62 -6.56 -3.94
C THR A 64 29.94 -5.71 -5.15
N SER A 65 31.16 -5.22 -5.22
CA SER A 65 31.67 -4.48 -6.39
C SER A 65 33.03 -5.04 -6.84
N VAL A 66 33.22 -5.06 -8.15
CA VAL A 66 34.48 -5.51 -8.79
C VAL A 66 34.93 -4.46 -9.77
N THR A 67 36.22 -4.09 -9.72
CA THR A 67 36.84 -3.21 -10.72
C THR A 67 37.82 -3.98 -11.57
N ALA A 68 37.69 -3.89 -12.90
CA ALA A 68 38.61 -4.54 -13.85
C ALA A 68 38.86 -3.64 -15.08
N GLY A 69 39.90 -3.98 -15.87
CA GLY A 69 40.28 -3.18 -17.04
C GLY A 69 39.27 -3.23 -18.18
N THR A 70 38.44 -4.27 -18.25
CA THR A 70 37.38 -4.46 -19.26
C THR A 70 36.07 -4.86 -18.60
N VAL A 71 34.95 -4.61 -19.28
CA VAL A 71 33.63 -5.08 -18.83
C VAL A 71 33.60 -6.61 -18.71
N GLY A 72 34.17 -7.34 -19.68
CA GLY A 72 34.19 -8.80 -19.64
C GLY A 72 34.93 -9.38 -18.44
N SER A 73 36.12 -8.84 -18.10
CA SER A 73 36.85 -9.29 -16.91
C SER A 73 36.17 -8.91 -15.59
N ALA A 74 35.50 -7.76 -15.55
CA ALA A 74 34.67 -7.40 -14.39
C ALA A 74 33.50 -8.36 -14.21
N GLN A 75 32.84 -8.76 -15.30
CA GLN A 75 31.75 -9.70 -15.32
C GLN A 75 32.17 -11.11 -14.89
N GLU A 76 33.28 -11.62 -15.42
CA GLU A 76 33.81 -12.95 -15.05
C GLU A 76 34.07 -13.05 -13.54
N GLU A 77 34.76 -12.06 -12.98
CA GLU A 77 35.06 -12.04 -11.54
C GLU A 77 33.81 -11.84 -10.70
N MET A 78 32.88 -11.00 -11.14
CA MET A 78 31.58 -10.83 -10.48
C MET A 78 30.79 -12.16 -10.43
N ASN A 79 30.68 -12.85 -11.57
CA ASN A 79 30.01 -14.13 -11.64
C ASN A 79 30.64 -15.14 -10.68
N ARG A 80 31.98 -15.21 -10.63
CA ARG A 80 32.71 -16.09 -9.71
C ARG A 80 32.33 -15.85 -8.24
N ILE A 81 32.22 -14.57 -7.84
CA ILE A 81 31.85 -14.19 -6.47
C ILE A 81 30.39 -14.59 -6.19
N VAL A 82 29.49 -14.29 -7.10
CA VAL A 82 28.06 -14.59 -6.95
C VAL A 82 27.80 -16.08 -6.94
N ASP A 83 28.45 -16.85 -7.82
CA ASP A 83 28.32 -18.32 -7.88
C ASP A 83 28.83 -18.96 -6.57
N LEU A 84 29.95 -18.47 -6.03
CA LEU A 84 30.47 -18.94 -4.75
C LEU A 84 29.53 -18.62 -3.59
N ALA A 85 28.97 -17.41 -3.55
CA ALA A 85 28.00 -17.01 -2.55
C ALA A 85 26.74 -17.87 -2.62
N THR A 86 26.16 -18.00 -3.82
CA THR A 86 24.96 -18.82 -4.07
C THR A 86 25.20 -20.27 -3.62
N THR A 87 26.32 -20.86 -3.98
CA THR A 87 26.67 -22.24 -3.56
C THR A 87 26.66 -22.36 -2.04
N LYS A 88 27.35 -21.48 -1.33
CA LYS A 88 27.40 -21.50 0.14
C LYS A 88 26.03 -21.27 0.79
N LEU A 89 25.22 -20.38 0.21
CA LEU A 89 23.87 -20.12 0.70
C LEU A 89 22.96 -21.35 0.56
N LEU A 90 23.05 -22.04 -0.59
CA LEU A 90 22.32 -23.29 -0.80
C LEU A 90 22.79 -24.40 0.16
N GLU A 91 24.09 -24.50 0.43
CA GLU A 91 24.66 -25.43 1.42
C GLU A 91 24.15 -25.16 2.86
N LEU A 92 23.88 -23.90 3.20
CA LEU A 92 23.24 -23.50 4.47
C LEU A 92 21.73 -23.80 4.51
N GLY A 93 21.11 -24.17 3.36
CA GLY A 93 19.68 -24.48 3.29
C GLY A 93 18.79 -23.31 2.83
N VAL A 94 19.37 -22.18 2.40
CA VAL A 94 18.60 -21.14 1.73
C VAL A 94 18.09 -21.70 0.40
N GLN A 95 16.84 -21.44 0.04
CA GLN A 95 16.27 -21.92 -1.22
C GLN A 95 16.72 -21.05 -2.39
N ASP A 96 16.85 -21.63 -3.57
CA ASP A 96 17.28 -20.91 -4.77
C ASP A 96 16.35 -19.74 -5.11
N ASP A 97 15.03 -19.94 -4.98
CA ASP A 97 14.00 -18.91 -5.20
C ASP A 97 14.08 -17.76 -4.20
N ASP A 98 14.72 -17.96 -3.06
CA ASP A 98 14.90 -16.96 -2.00
C ASP A 98 16.20 -16.13 -2.19
N ILE A 99 17.01 -16.41 -3.23
CA ILE A 99 18.24 -15.70 -3.60
C ILE A 99 17.97 -14.90 -4.87
N VAL A 100 17.71 -13.61 -4.75
CA VAL A 100 17.28 -12.77 -5.86
C VAL A 100 18.27 -11.64 -6.11
N THR A 101 18.62 -11.44 -7.39
CA THR A 101 19.36 -10.22 -7.79
C THR A 101 18.41 -9.03 -7.75
N SER A 102 18.69 -8.06 -6.89
CA SER A 102 17.91 -6.83 -6.77
C SER A 102 18.50 -5.65 -7.56
N ASP A 103 19.82 -5.64 -7.82
CA ASP A 103 20.47 -4.66 -8.69
C ASP A 103 21.71 -5.25 -9.35
N TYR A 104 21.97 -4.81 -10.59
CA TYR A 104 23.14 -5.19 -11.37
C TYR A 104 23.50 -4.06 -12.33
N SER A 105 24.70 -3.50 -12.16
CA SER A 105 25.11 -2.30 -12.91
C SER A 105 26.59 -2.27 -13.23
N TYR A 106 26.96 -1.54 -14.29
CA TYR A 106 28.33 -1.29 -14.70
C TYR A 106 28.57 0.20 -14.88
N TYR A 107 29.73 0.66 -14.40
CA TYR A 107 30.13 2.05 -14.56
C TYR A 107 31.58 2.14 -15.06
N PRO A 108 31.87 2.96 -16.07
CA PRO A 108 33.24 3.28 -16.44
C PRO A 108 33.88 4.14 -15.33
N ARG A 109 35.12 3.80 -14.97
CA ARG A 109 35.91 4.56 -14.02
C ARG A 109 36.94 5.41 -14.73
N TYR A 110 36.98 6.69 -14.39
CA TYR A 110 37.93 7.64 -14.96
C TYR A 110 38.86 8.18 -13.90
N ASN A 111 40.11 8.40 -14.29
CA ASN A 111 40.98 9.27 -13.52
C ASN A 111 40.60 10.73 -13.85
N TYR A 112 40.10 11.46 -12.86
CA TYR A 112 39.59 12.82 -13.05
C TYR A 112 40.68 13.86 -13.30
N GLU A 113 41.96 13.60 -12.89
CA GLU A 113 43.08 14.49 -13.13
C GLU A 113 43.54 14.42 -14.59
N THR A 114 43.57 13.23 -15.16
CA THR A 114 44.08 12.98 -16.52
C THR A 114 42.96 12.78 -17.54
N ASN A 115 41.70 12.72 -17.10
CA ASN A 115 40.52 12.42 -17.91
C ASN A 115 40.64 11.11 -18.73
N THR A 116 41.34 10.12 -18.18
CA THR A 116 41.59 8.84 -18.82
C THR A 116 40.71 7.73 -18.19
N LEU A 117 40.18 6.84 -19.04
CA LEU A 117 39.47 5.67 -18.58
C LEU A 117 40.45 4.72 -17.87
N THR A 118 40.17 4.35 -16.62
CA THR A 118 41.00 3.46 -15.80
C THR A 118 40.48 2.06 -15.68
N GLY A 119 39.20 1.82 -16.07
CA GLY A 119 38.58 0.52 -16.04
C GLY A 119 37.06 0.62 -15.91
N TYR A 120 36.46 -0.46 -15.49
CA TYR A 120 35.03 -0.59 -15.28
C TYR A 120 34.76 -1.16 -13.89
N GLU A 121 33.75 -0.64 -13.23
CA GLU A 121 33.24 -1.15 -11.96
C GLU A 121 31.91 -1.83 -12.22
N ALA A 122 31.81 -3.11 -11.85
CA ALA A 122 30.58 -3.88 -11.79
C ALA A 122 30.04 -3.86 -10.36
N ASN A 123 28.74 -3.68 -10.19
CA ASN A 123 28.06 -3.79 -8.92
C ASN A 123 26.98 -4.84 -9.00
N HIS A 124 26.83 -5.64 -7.96
CA HIS A 124 25.82 -6.67 -7.86
C HIS A 124 25.23 -6.69 -6.46
N THR A 125 23.92 -6.56 -6.37
CA THR A 125 23.19 -6.62 -5.11
C THR A 125 22.28 -7.84 -5.10
N LEU A 126 22.45 -8.67 -4.07
CA LEU A 126 21.57 -9.79 -3.77
C LEU A 126 20.61 -9.43 -2.63
N SER A 127 19.39 -9.89 -2.76
CA SER A 127 18.39 -9.97 -1.69
C SER A 127 18.17 -11.43 -1.34
N ILE A 128 18.47 -11.81 -0.12
CA ILE A 128 18.41 -13.19 0.37
C ILE A 128 17.36 -13.27 1.46
N THR A 129 16.33 -14.09 1.27
CA THR A 129 15.30 -14.33 2.28
C THR A 129 15.57 -15.64 3.01
N CYS A 130 15.83 -15.55 4.30
CA CYS A 130 16.01 -16.69 5.19
C CYS A 130 14.69 -16.94 5.92
N ARG A 131 14.16 -18.15 5.80
CA ARG A 131 12.90 -18.58 6.46
C ARG A 131 13.09 -19.05 7.89
N ASP A 132 14.26 -18.78 8.44
CA ASP A 132 14.64 -19.00 9.81
C ASP A 132 15.58 -17.85 10.21
N VAL A 133 15.17 -17.08 11.21
CA VAL A 133 15.93 -15.91 11.67
C VAL A 133 17.27 -16.29 12.31
N GLU A 134 17.41 -17.54 12.77
CA GLU A 134 18.65 -18.03 13.39
C GLU A 134 19.77 -18.23 12.36
N MET A 135 19.44 -18.35 11.05
CA MET A 135 20.40 -18.50 9.98
C MET A 135 21.17 -17.20 9.67
N LEU A 136 20.72 -16.04 10.16
CA LEU A 136 21.23 -14.72 9.81
C LEU A 136 22.76 -14.63 9.90
N ASP A 137 23.34 -15.03 11.03
CA ASP A 137 24.79 -14.94 11.26
C ASP A 137 25.58 -15.81 10.27
N SER A 138 25.10 -17.01 9.97
CA SER A 138 25.70 -17.94 9.03
C SER A 138 25.63 -17.39 7.59
N VAL A 139 24.51 -16.79 7.22
CA VAL A 139 24.29 -16.18 5.89
C VAL A 139 25.22 -14.97 5.70
N ILE A 140 25.32 -14.08 6.69
CA ILE A 140 26.25 -12.94 6.64
C ILE A 140 27.69 -13.43 6.52
N GLY A 141 28.07 -14.46 7.27
CA GLY A 141 29.40 -15.11 7.19
C GLY A 141 29.67 -15.65 5.76
N ALA A 142 28.74 -16.41 5.19
CA ALA A 142 28.89 -16.99 3.86
C ALA A 142 29.03 -15.92 2.77
N LEU A 143 28.26 -14.82 2.87
CA LEU A 143 28.35 -13.67 1.95
C LEU A 143 29.72 -12.99 2.04
N SER A 144 30.17 -12.68 3.26
CA SER A 144 31.46 -12.06 3.51
C SER A 144 32.62 -12.91 3.00
N ASP A 145 32.61 -14.20 3.27
CA ASP A 145 33.62 -15.18 2.83
C ASP A 145 33.63 -15.41 1.32
N SER A 146 32.57 -15.02 0.63
CA SER A 146 32.44 -15.11 -0.83
C SER A 146 32.89 -13.85 -1.55
N GLY A 147 33.09 -12.74 -0.81
CA GLY A 147 33.54 -11.48 -1.38
C GLY A 147 32.47 -10.38 -1.41
N PHE A 148 31.30 -10.59 -0.79
CA PHE A 148 30.37 -9.49 -0.56
C PHE A 148 30.90 -8.58 0.51
N SER A 149 31.11 -7.33 0.14
CA SER A 149 31.82 -6.34 0.96
C SER A 149 30.88 -5.45 1.78
N GLN A 150 29.60 -5.42 1.46
CA GLN A 150 28.62 -4.54 2.09
C GLN A 150 27.30 -5.25 2.35
N ILE A 151 26.81 -5.15 3.59
CA ILE A 151 25.44 -5.48 3.95
C ILE A 151 24.67 -4.18 4.05
N TYR A 152 23.72 -3.97 3.14
CA TYR A 152 22.94 -2.73 3.10
C TYR A 152 21.83 -2.71 4.13
N SER A 153 21.15 -3.83 4.27
CA SER A 153 20.05 -3.94 5.22
C SER A 153 19.83 -5.36 5.69
N VAL A 154 19.31 -5.47 6.90
CA VAL A 154 18.72 -6.68 7.47
C VAL A 154 17.30 -6.31 7.89
N SER A 155 16.30 -6.97 7.31
CA SER A 155 14.89 -6.71 7.57
C SER A 155 14.20 -7.97 8.06
N TYR A 156 13.60 -7.89 9.23
CA TYR A 156 12.81 -8.98 9.80
C TYR A 156 11.36 -8.89 9.34
N ASP A 157 10.76 -10.03 9.07
CA ASP A 157 9.36 -10.13 8.64
C ASP A 157 8.70 -11.40 9.18
N VAL A 158 7.41 -11.55 8.88
CA VAL A 158 6.60 -12.72 9.21
C VAL A 158 6.00 -13.31 7.94
N SER A 159 6.10 -14.63 7.79
CA SER A 159 5.53 -15.35 6.65
C SER A 159 4.00 -15.24 6.60
N THR A 160 3.36 -15.06 7.75
CA THR A 160 1.90 -14.94 7.92
C THR A 160 1.40 -13.49 7.89
N ARG A 161 2.14 -12.57 7.25
CA ARG A 161 1.78 -11.14 7.20
C ARG A 161 0.38 -10.89 6.64
N SER A 162 -0.05 -11.68 5.65
CA SER A 162 -1.38 -11.56 5.04
C SER A 162 -2.49 -11.88 6.05
N GLU A 163 -2.32 -12.94 6.81
CA GLU A 163 -3.27 -13.35 7.85
C GLU A 163 -3.33 -12.35 9.00
N LEU A 164 -2.17 -11.83 9.42
CA LEU A 164 -2.08 -10.77 10.44
C LEU A 164 -2.74 -9.48 9.97
N TYR A 165 -2.62 -9.15 8.68
CA TYR A 165 -3.29 -8.00 8.10
C TYR A 165 -4.82 -8.14 8.11
N GLN A 166 -5.34 -9.33 7.79
CA GLN A 166 -6.78 -9.62 7.88
C GLN A 166 -7.28 -9.48 9.32
N GLN A 167 -6.51 -9.99 10.30
CA GLN A 167 -6.84 -9.80 11.72
C GLN A 167 -6.84 -8.32 12.11
N ALA A 168 -5.84 -7.55 11.64
CA ALA A 168 -5.79 -6.10 11.89
C ALA A 168 -6.98 -5.37 11.26
N LEU A 169 -7.42 -5.76 10.05
CA LEU A 169 -8.63 -5.22 9.42
C LEU A 169 -9.90 -5.48 10.24
N GLU A 170 -10.08 -6.71 10.70
CA GLU A 170 -11.23 -7.08 11.55
C GLU A 170 -11.26 -6.22 12.83
N LEU A 171 -10.13 -6.09 13.50
CA LEU A 171 -10.00 -5.26 14.70
C LEU A 171 -10.22 -3.78 14.39
N ALA A 172 -9.75 -3.28 13.26
CA ALA A 172 -9.95 -1.89 12.86
C ALA A 172 -11.44 -1.58 12.62
N ILE A 173 -12.19 -2.51 12.00
CA ILE A 173 -13.65 -2.38 11.81
C ILE A 173 -14.36 -2.35 13.16
N GLN A 174 -14.02 -3.26 14.07
CA GLN A 174 -14.59 -3.30 15.43
C GLN A 174 -14.31 -2.00 16.21
N HIS A 175 -13.10 -1.47 16.11
CA HIS A 175 -12.75 -0.18 16.72
C HIS A 175 -13.55 0.99 16.12
N ALA A 176 -13.76 0.98 14.79
CA ALA A 176 -14.60 1.98 14.13
C ALA A 176 -16.05 1.92 14.64
N GLU A 177 -16.63 0.71 14.74
CA GLU A 177 -17.99 0.51 15.25
C GLU A 177 -18.14 1.03 16.68
N GLN A 178 -17.25 0.64 17.58
CA GLN A 178 -17.27 1.11 18.97
C GLN A 178 -17.16 2.62 19.06
N LYS A 179 -16.33 3.24 18.22
CA LYS A 179 -16.18 4.70 18.15
C LYS A 179 -17.47 5.35 17.63
N ALA A 180 -18.09 4.80 16.60
CA ALA A 180 -19.35 5.29 16.05
C ALA A 180 -20.49 5.24 17.08
N LEU A 181 -20.60 4.13 17.81
CA LEU A 181 -21.62 3.97 18.87
C LEU A 181 -21.44 5.00 19.99
N ARG A 182 -20.21 5.25 20.44
CA ARG A 182 -19.92 6.29 21.45
C ARG A 182 -20.24 7.70 20.94
N MET A 183 -19.89 8.00 19.69
CA MET A 183 -20.22 9.28 19.07
C MET A 183 -21.72 9.49 18.93
N ALA A 184 -22.46 8.47 18.49
CA ALA A 184 -23.90 8.50 18.36
C ALA A 184 -24.58 8.77 19.71
N ALA A 185 -24.19 8.05 20.75
CA ALA A 185 -24.70 8.22 22.10
C ALA A 185 -24.47 9.65 22.63
N THR A 186 -23.26 10.20 22.41
CA THR A 186 -22.92 11.58 22.84
C THR A 186 -23.69 12.62 22.04
N ALA A 187 -23.93 12.39 20.75
CA ALA A 187 -24.68 13.29 19.88
C ALA A 187 -26.21 13.18 20.06
N GLY A 188 -26.70 12.24 20.85
CA GLY A 188 -28.14 11.99 21.05
C GLY A 188 -28.83 11.46 19.78
N VAL A 189 -28.12 10.70 18.96
CA VAL A 189 -28.64 10.05 17.75
C VAL A 189 -28.47 8.54 17.84
N THR A 190 -29.24 7.81 17.04
CA THR A 190 -29.16 6.34 16.93
C THR A 190 -28.59 5.96 15.58
N LEU A 191 -27.63 5.03 15.55
CA LEU A 191 -27.16 4.45 14.29
C LEU A 191 -28.27 3.56 13.69
N THR A 192 -28.56 3.77 12.42
CA THR A 192 -29.67 3.05 11.71
C THR A 192 -29.14 2.01 10.71
N GLY A 193 -27.90 2.13 10.29
CA GLY A 193 -27.30 1.17 9.37
C GLY A 193 -25.88 1.52 8.97
N LEU A 194 -25.18 0.56 8.42
CA LEU A 194 -23.88 0.74 7.79
C LEU A 194 -24.08 1.27 6.37
N ARG A 195 -23.48 2.42 6.05
CA ARG A 195 -23.54 3.02 4.70
C ARG A 195 -22.36 2.58 3.84
N SER A 196 -21.16 2.65 4.36
CA SER A 196 -19.95 2.24 3.64
C SER A 196 -18.81 1.90 4.58
N VAL A 197 -17.96 0.99 4.12
CA VAL A 197 -16.65 0.70 4.70
C VAL A 197 -15.63 0.89 3.59
N THR A 198 -14.58 1.64 3.87
CA THR A 198 -13.48 1.87 2.93
C THR A 198 -12.18 1.57 3.65
N GLU A 199 -11.38 0.70 3.06
CA GLU A 199 -10.02 0.43 3.51
C GLU A 199 -9.11 1.61 3.12
N ASN A 200 -8.33 2.12 4.07
CA ASN A 200 -7.40 3.22 3.84
C ASN A 200 -5.99 2.65 3.65
N GLY A 201 -5.50 2.68 2.42
CA GLY A 201 -4.14 2.23 2.09
C GLY A 201 -4.02 0.71 2.09
N GLY A 202 -4.42 0.03 1.09
CA GLY A 202 -4.42 -1.42 0.97
C GLY A 202 -3.13 -2.13 1.44
N TYR A 203 -3.20 -3.44 1.56
CA TYR A 203 -2.08 -4.32 1.85
C TYR A 203 -0.95 -4.09 0.82
N ASN A 204 0.19 -3.57 1.28
CA ASN A 204 1.40 -3.46 0.49
C ASN A 204 2.38 -4.55 0.91
N GLU A 205 2.57 -5.55 0.07
CA GLU A 205 3.54 -6.63 0.29
C GLU A 205 5.00 -6.14 0.44
N GLY A 206 5.29 -4.90 0.04
CA GLY A 206 6.64 -4.36 -0.09
C GLY A 206 7.16 -3.46 1.04
N TYR A 207 6.39 -3.22 2.10
CA TYR A 207 6.88 -2.40 3.21
C TYR A 207 7.29 -3.25 4.41
N ALA A 208 8.58 -3.58 4.46
CA ALA A 208 9.22 -3.87 5.73
C ALA A 208 9.10 -2.61 6.61
N VAL A 209 8.22 -2.64 7.58
CA VAL A 209 8.20 -1.58 8.60
C VAL A 209 9.47 -1.79 9.43
N ASN A 210 10.46 -0.90 9.26
CA ASN A 210 11.54 -0.79 10.21
C ASN A 210 10.90 -0.58 11.57
N GLY A 211 10.92 -1.63 12.40
CA GLY A 211 10.42 -1.56 13.75
C GLY A 211 11.17 -0.48 14.50
N THR A 212 10.54 0.65 14.74
CA THR A 212 10.95 1.53 15.82
C THR A 212 10.69 0.71 17.08
N ALA A 213 11.77 0.20 17.65
CA ALA A 213 11.74 -0.53 18.89
C ALA A 213 11.11 0.36 19.97
N ASP A 214 9.82 0.13 20.24
CA ASP A 214 9.27 0.50 21.54
C ASP A 214 9.84 -0.52 22.53
N MET A 215 10.65 -0.02 23.48
CA MET A 215 11.45 -0.81 24.40
C MET A 215 10.60 -1.57 25.42
N GLY A 216 9.87 -2.57 24.95
CA GLY A 216 9.35 -3.64 25.79
C GLY A 216 10.47 -4.66 25.98
N VAL A 217 10.87 -4.85 27.25
CA VAL A 217 11.93 -5.79 27.65
C VAL A 217 11.60 -7.19 27.14
N MET A 218 12.11 -7.57 25.98
CA MET A 218 12.11 -8.95 25.51
C MET A 218 13.45 -9.63 25.84
N LYS A 219 13.32 -10.81 26.40
CA LYS A 219 14.41 -11.71 26.76
C LYS A 219 15.03 -12.24 25.45
N THR A 220 16.12 -11.65 25.02
CA THR A 220 16.81 -12.01 23.78
C THR A 220 18.07 -12.79 24.10
N GLU A 221 18.22 -13.95 23.47
CA GLU A 221 19.53 -14.59 23.35
C GLU A 221 20.41 -13.72 22.45
N ALA A 222 21.68 -13.55 22.83
CA ALA A 222 22.57 -12.65 22.13
C ALA A 222 23.06 -13.33 20.85
N SER A 223 22.73 -12.73 19.68
CA SER A 223 23.32 -13.09 18.40
C SER A 223 24.82 -12.75 18.37
N ALA A 224 25.62 -13.52 17.64
CA ALA A 224 27.05 -13.30 17.49
C ALA A 224 27.37 -11.96 16.79
N THR A 225 26.51 -11.50 15.90
CA THR A 225 26.61 -10.20 15.23
C THR A 225 26.11 -9.03 16.08
N GLY A 226 25.45 -9.29 17.22
CA GLY A 226 24.79 -8.28 18.03
C GLY A 226 23.50 -7.72 17.42
N ILE A 227 23.03 -8.26 16.29
CA ILE A 227 21.78 -7.90 15.65
C ILE A 227 20.65 -8.63 16.41
N ARG A 228 19.61 -7.88 16.80
CA ARG A 228 18.48 -8.42 17.57
C ARG A 228 17.19 -8.21 16.78
N SER A 229 16.37 -9.25 16.72
CA SER A 229 15.02 -9.15 16.19
C SER A 229 14.11 -8.41 17.19
N GLY A 230 13.31 -7.47 16.70
CA GLY A 230 12.16 -6.92 17.42
C GLY A 230 10.89 -7.64 17.00
N SER A 231 9.73 -7.21 17.51
CA SER A 231 8.44 -7.68 16.98
C SER A 231 8.11 -6.96 15.68
N VAL A 232 7.50 -7.69 14.75
CA VAL A 232 6.93 -7.14 13.50
C VAL A 232 5.52 -6.66 13.79
N SER A 233 5.21 -5.45 13.32
CA SER A 233 3.92 -4.82 13.49
C SER A 233 3.19 -4.74 12.15
N VAL A 234 1.97 -5.27 12.10
CA VAL A 234 1.09 -5.19 10.94
C VAL A 234 -0.13 -4.35 11.32
N SER A 235 -0.35 -3.26 10.62
CA SER A 235 -1.43 -2.31 10.91
C SER A 235 -2.43 -2.20 9.77
N ALA A 236 -3.70 -1.99 10.12
CA ALA A 236 -4.76 -1.69 9.16
C ALA A 236 -5.55 -0.46 9.60
N SER A 237 -6.12 0.23 8.62
CA SER A 237 -6.95 1.41 8.82
C SER A 237 -8.17 1.36 7.91
N VAL A 238 -9.34 1.68 8.47
CA VAL A 238 -10.60 1.73 7.73
C VAL A 238 -11.33 3.03 8.03
N THR A 239 -12.07 3.53 7.04
CA THR A 239 -13.07 4.58 7.22
C THR A 239 -14.44 3.95 7.10
N VAL A 240 -15.28 4.14 8.12
CA VAL A 240 -16.63 3.59 8.18
C VAL A 240 -17.63 4.73 8.30
N VAL A 241 -18.68 4.67 7.50
CA VAL A 241 -19.79 5.63 7.52
C VAL A 241 -21.06 4.91 7.91
N TYR A 242 -21.71 5.40 8.95
CA TYR A 242 -23.02 4.94 9.43
C TYR A 242 -24.09 5.99 9.16
N ASP A 243 -25.28 5.52 8.83
CA ASP A 243 -26.49 6.34 8.88
C ASP A 243 -26.92 6.55 10.31
N ALA A 244 -27.40 7.75 10.62
CA ALA A 244 -27.85 8.11 11.95
C ALA A 244 -29.18 8.85 11.90
N GLN A 245 -30.01 8.69 12.94
CA GLN A 245 -31.31 9.33 13.11
C GLN A 245 -31.44 9.86 14.53
N LYS A 246 -32.10 11.02 14.65
CA LYS A 246 -32.40 11.64 15.96
C LYS A 246 -33.68 11.07 16.51
#